data_331594dd7b9cc3ea4fb9ce2ebd408fce
#
_entry.id   331594dd7b9cc3ea4fb9ce2ebd408fce
#
_cell.length_a   1.000
_cell.length_b   1.000
_cell.length_c   1.000
_cell.angle_alpha   90.00
_cell.angle_beta   90.00
_cell.angle_gamma   90.00
#
_symmetry.space_group_name_H-M   'P 1'
#
loop_
_entity.id
_entity.type
_entity.pdbx_description
1 polymer ?
#
loop_
_entity_poly.entity_id
_entity_poly.type
_entity_poly.pdbx_seq_one_letter_code
_entity_poly.pdbx_strand_id
1 'polypeptide(L)'
;MKFKFALLVPALAAACALFAQQSTPPPPSQPAAQPSSTDDLPDAPAATPAALVIPNGPFVVMDTSMGRITCQFFQKQAPVAVANFIGLAEGTKDWTDPATKQIEHNKPLYNGTIFHRVIPGFMIQGGDPVGTGMGDPGYTFNDEFDPNLNFDVPGRLAMANSGPNTNGSQFFITEQAYPTLNQQYTIFGQCDGPSVDVVKTIARVQRDDNDKPITPVVLKKVTIVPEGQPLPPLPGDEQPVFQPAPAAPRQ
;
A
#
# COMPACT_ATOMS: atom_id res chain seq x y z
N MET A 1 14.97 -38.70 -55.45
CA MET A 1 14.88 -37.37 -56.03
C MET A 1 15.22 -36.35 -54.87
N LYS A 2 16.42 -35.76 -54.96
CA LYS A 2 16.95 -34.84 -53.96
C LYS A 2 16.85 -33.43 -54.56
N PHE A 3 16.01 -32.58 -54.00
CA PHE A 3 15.97 -31.15 -54.33
C PHE A 3 16.75 -30.35 -53.27
N LYS A 4 17.86 -29.76 -53.75
CA LYS A 4 18.62 -28.76 -53.00
C LYS A 4 18.05 -27.38 -53.33
N PHE A 5 17.56 -26.65 -52.36
CA PHE A 5 17.29 -25.23 -52.48
C PHE A 5 18.47 -24.44 -51.92
N ALA A 6 19.09 -23.66 -52.77
CA ALA A 6 20.12 -22.70 -52.42
C ALA A 6 19.45 -21.37 -52.04
N LEU A 7 19.73 -20.87 -50.82
CA LEU A 7 19.34 -19.53 -50.40
C LEU A 7 20.40 -18.52 -50.84
N LEU A 8 19.99 -17.59 -51.66
CA LEU A 8 20.78 -16.44 -52.09
C LEU A 8 20.58 -15.30 -51.04
N VAL A 9 21.68 -14.83 -50.43
CA VAL A 9 21.69 -13.68 -49.50
C VAL A 9 22.14 -12.45 -50.28
N PRO A 10 21.38 -11.34 -50.35
CA PRO A 10 21.91 -10.09 -50.88
C PRO A 10 22.63 -9.30 -49.77
N ALA A 11 23.88 -8.96 -50.04
CA ALA A 11 24.66 -8.02 -49.23
C ALA A 11 24.16 -6.60 -49.47
N LEU A 12 23.72 -5.96 -48.38
CA LEU A 12 23.36 -4.54 -48.40
C LEU A 12 24.54 -3.72 -47.89
N ALA A 13 25.15 -2.94 -48.77
CA ALA A 13 26.24 -2.03 -48.46
C ALA A 13 25.70 -0.80 -47.72
N ALA A 14 26.17 -0.57 -46.49
CA ALA A 14 25.87 0.64 -45.72
C ALA A 14 26.83 1.76 -46.12
N ALA A 15 26.33 2.82 -46.73
CA ALA A 15 27.04 4.06 -46.97
C ALA A 15 27.05 4.92 -45.71
N CYS A 16 28.23 5.11 -45.09
CA CYS A 16 28.42 6.10 -44.02
C CYS A 16 28.44 7.51 -44.63
N ALA A 17 27.42 8.31 -44.35
CA ALA A 17 27.43 9.74 -44.59
C ALA A 17 27.99 10.44 -43.33
N LEU A 18 29.19 11.03 -43.43
CA LEU A 18 29.77 11.93 -42.45
C LEU A 18 29.02 13.27 -42.52
N PHE A 19 28.22 13.57 -41.53
CA PHE A 19 27.76 14.95 -41.31
C PHE A 19 28.79 15.71 -40.51
N ALA A 20 29.45 16.70 -41.15
CA ALA A 20 30.29 17.67 -40.50
C ALA A 20 29.40 18.64 -39.70
N GLN A 21 29.54 18.63 -38.36
CA GLN A 21 28.91 19.64 -37.49
C GLN A 21 29.64 20.96 -37.65
N GLN A 22 29.00 21.95 -38.23
CA GLN A 22 29.43 23.35 -38.22
C GLN A 22 29.08 23.92 -36.84
N SER A 23 30.14 24.25 -36.08
CA SER A 23 30.04 25.01 -34.84
C SER A 23 29.71 26.48 -35.14
N THR A 24 28.52 26.92 -34.77
CA THR A 24 28.15 28.33 -34.75
C THR A 24 28.80 29.04 -33.54
N PRO A 25 29.38 30.25 -33.70
CA PRO A 25 29.92 31.00 -32.56
C PRO A 25 28.81 31.51 -31.63
N PRO A 26 29.08 31.67 -30.32
CA PRO A 26 28.07 32.18 -29.38
C PRO A 26 27.74 33.65 -29.67
N PRO A 27 26.47 34.06 -29.39
CA PRO A 27 26.07 35.47 -29.55
C PRO A 27 26.77 36.36 -28.52
N PRO A 28 26.96 37.67 -28.84
CA PRO A 28 27.64 38.61 -27.95
C PRO A 28 26.84 38.84 -26.67
N SER A 29 27.59 38.93 -25.56
CA SER A 29 27.06 39.20 -24.21
C SER A 29 26.34 40.56 -24.17
N GLN A 30 25.05 40.53 -23.83
CA GLN A 30 24.32 41.76 -23.46
C GLN A 30 24.77 42.27 -22.07
N PRO A 31 24.85 43.58 -21.85
CA PRO A 31 25.15 44.12 -20.55
C PRO A 31 24.04 43.81 -19.55
N ALA A 32 24.46 43.43 -18.34
CA ALA A 32 23.53 43.16 -17.22
C ALA A 32 22.67 44.42 -16.95
N ALA A 33 21.37 44.27 -17.10
CA ALA A 33 20.41 45.24 -16.63
C ALA A 33 20.38 45.20 -15.09
N GLN A 34 20.55 46.38 -14.48
CA GLN A 34 20.41 46.59 -13.04
C GLN A 34 18.96 46.25 -12.60
N PRO A 35 18.77 45.71 -11.40
CA PRO A 35 17.41 45.45 -10.89
C PRO A 35 16.77 46.81 -10.54
N SER A 36 15.70 47.14 -11.28
CA SER A 36 14.80 48.22 -10.93
C SER A 36 13.93 47.77 -9.76
N SER A 37 13.97 48.57 -8.70
CA SER A 37 12.94 48.78 -7.65
C SER A 37 11.75 47.84 -7.56
N THR A 38 11.65 47.24 -6.40
CA THR A 38 10.46 46.85 -5.63
C THR A 38 9.16 47.45 -6.16
N ASP A 39 8.45 46.68 -6.97
CA ASP A 39 7.00 46.80 -7.11
C ASP A 39 6.36 45.84 -6.11
N ASP A 40 5.55 46.40 -5.22
CA ASP A 40 4.68 45.73 -4.28
C ASP A 40 3.77 44.77 -5.05
N LEU A 41 4.16 43.49 -5.11
CA LEU A 41 3.19 42.41 -5.41
C LEU A 41 2.27 42.31 -4.18
N PRO A 42 0.94 42.38 -4.39
CA PRO A 42 0.03 42.19 -3.28
C PRO A 42 0.34 40.82 -2.66
N ASP A 43 0.52 40.81 -1.34
CA ASP A 43 0.71 39.59 -0.55
C ASP A 43 -0.32 38.56 -0.97
N ALA A 44 0.12 37.50 -1.63
CA ALA A 44 -0.72 36.33 -1.84
C ALA A 44 -1.15 35.86 -0.44
N PRO A 45 -2.44 35.63 -0.20
CA PRO A 45 -2.91 35.20 1.10
C PRO A 45 -2.10 33.98 1.50
N ALA A 46 -1.42 34.06 2.67
CA ALA A 46 -0.64 32.96 3.21
C ALA A 46 -1.52 31.71 3.18
N ALA A 47 -1.09 30.68 2.43
CA ALA A 47 -1.80 29.43 2.37
C ALA A 47 -2.01 28.92 3.82
N THR A 48 -3.26 28.86 4.25
CA THR A 48 -3.60 28.30 5.55
C THR A 48 -2.99 26.90 5.61
N PRO A 49 -2.19 26.56 6.62
CA PRO A 49 -1.63 25.22 6.72
C PRO A 49 -2.79 24.21 6.66
N ALA A 50 -2.70 23.23 5.77
CA ALA A 50 -3.70 22.18 5.69
C ALA A 50 -3.87 21.57 7.08
N ALA A 51 -5.12 21.50 7.58
CA ALA A 51 -5.40 20.94 8.87
C ALA A 51 -4.93 19.47 8.90
N LEU A 52 -4.13 19.11 9.91
CA LEU A 52 -3.69 17.73 10.09
C LEU A 52 -4.91 16.83 10.25
N VAL A 53 -5.10 15.90 9.33
CA VAL A 53 -6.14 14.87 9.43
C VAL A 53 -5.67 13.81 10.42
N ILE A 54 -6.39 13.70 11.54
CA ILE A 54 -6.12 12.72 12.60
C ILE A 54 -7.03 11.51 12.37
N PRO A 55 -6.52 10.26 12.52
CA PRO A 55 -7.35 9.07 12.52
C PRO A 55 -8.49 9.19 13.56
N ASN A 56 -9.67 8.68 13.22
CA ASN A 56 -10.90 8.93 13.99
C ASN A 56 -11.84 7.71 14.01
N GLY A 57 -11.30 6.53 13.78
CA GLY A 57 -12.03 5.26 13.79
C GLY A 57 -11.38 4.23 14.68
N PRO A 58 -11.88 2.97 14.64
CA PRO A 58 -11.30 1.85 15.35
C PRO A 58 -9.85 1.59 14.93
N PHE A 59 -9.17 0.77 15.74
CA PHE A 59 -7.84 0.28 15.39
C PHE A 59 -7.94 -1.06 14.67
N VAL A 60 -6.98 -1.31 13.79
CA VAL A 60 -6.69 -2.64 13.26
C VAL A 60 -5.35 -3.12 13.79
N VAL A 61 -5.34 -4.32 14.35
CA VAL A 61 -4.13 -5.03 14.78
C VAL A 61 -3.91 -6.20 13.85
N MET A 62 -2.80 -6.18 13.13
CA MET A 62 -2.37 -7.20 12.18
C MET A 62 -1.18 -7.97 12.77
N ASP A 63 -1.43 -9.16 13.29
CA ASP A 63 -0.36 -10.06 13.77
C ASP A 63 0.23 -10.81 12.58
N THR A 64 1.49 -10.53 12.26
CA THR A 64 2.21 -11.15 11.15
C THR A 64 3.20 -12.19 11.64
N SER A 65 3.79 -12.95 10.72
CA SER A 65 4.91 -13.84 11.04
C SER A 65 6.21 -13.11 11.43
N MET A 66 6.25 -11.77 11.22
CA MET A 66 7.44 -10.94 11.46
C MET A 66 7.22 -9.79 12.46
N GLY A 67 6.08 -9.77 13.13
CA GLY A 67 5.75 -8.74 14.12
C GLY A 67 4.33 -8.22 13.94
N ARG A 68 3.91 -7.39 14.90
CA ARG A 68 2.58 -6.75 14.92
C ARG A 68 2.63 -5.42 14.20
N ILE A 69 1.60 -5.16 13.40
CA ILE A 69 1.33 -3.87 12.78
C ILE A 69 0.00 -3.37 13.34
N THR A 70 -0.01 -2.15 13.90
CA THR A 70 -1.19 -1.49 14.45
C THR A 70 -1.44 -0.20 13.69
N CYS A 71 -2.65 -0.03 13.16
CA CYS A 71 -3.05 1.20 12.49
C CYS A 71 -4.41 1.65 13.02
N GLN A 72 -4.68 2.95 12.99
CA GLN A 72 -5.99 3.52 13.28
C GLN A 72 -6.64 3.99 11.98
N PHE A 73 -7.95 3.76 11.84
CA PHE A 73 -8.67 4.10 10.62
C PHE A 73 -9.05 5.58 10.51
N PHE A 74 -9.14 6.07 9.28
CA PHE A 74 -9.74 7.35 8.90
C PHE A 74 -11.22 7.15 8.53
N GLN A 75 -12.04 6.77 9.50
CA GLN A 75 -13.42 6.36 9.26
C GLN A 75 -14.29 7.48 8.66
N LYS A 76 -14.01 8.75 8.95
CA LYS A 76 -14.76 9.89 8.39
C LYS A 76 -14.33 10.19 6.95
N GLN A 77 -13.07 9.98 6.60
CA GLN A 77 -12.49 10.29 5.31
C GLN A 77 -12.70 9.18 4.27
N ALA A 78 -12.71 7.93 4.71
CA ALA A 78 -12.86 6.76 3.85
C ALA A 78 -13.82 5.73 4.46
N PRO A 79 -15.10 6.11 4.68
CA PRO A 79 -16.07 5.26 5.38
C PRO A 79 -16.35 3.94 4.68
N VAL A 80 -16.37 3.90 3.35
CA VAL A 80 -16.65 2.67 2.57
C VAL A 80 -15.45 1.72 2.64
N ALA A 81 -14.23 2.24 2.47
CA ALA A 81 -13.00 1.44 2.56
C ALA A 81 -12.82 0.85 3.96
N VAL A 82 -13.05 1.65 5.00
CA VAL A 82 -12.99 1.20 6.41
C VAL A 82 -14.03 0.12 6.68
N ALA A 83 -15.30 0.36 6.32
CA ALA A 83 -16.37 -0.62 6.51
C ALA A 83 -16.10 -1.92 5.72
N ASN A 84 -15.58 -1.81 4.50
CA ASN A 84 -15.19 -2.94 3.69
C ASN A 84 -14.08 -3.76 4.36
N PHE A 85 -13.00 -3.10 4.79
CA PHE A 85 -11.89 -3.77 5.44
C PHE A 85 -12.33 -4.47 6.73
N ILE A 86 -13.09 -3.79 7.59
CA ILE A 86 -13.63 -4.36 8.83
C ILE A 86 -14.49 -5.59 8.53
N GLY A 87 -15.44 -5.47 7.60
CA GLY A 87 -16.33 -6.58 7.25
C GLY A 87 -15.58 -7.81 6.73
N LEU A 88 -14.56 -7.62 5.91
CA LEU A 88 -13.69 -8.71 5.42
C LEU A 88 -12.80 -9.27 6.54
N ALA A 89 -12.30 -8.43 7.45
CA ALA A 89 -11.46 -8.86 8.57
C ALA A 89 -12.24 -9.70 9.59
N GLU A 90 -13.48 -9.34 9.85
CA GLU A 90 -14.36 -10.03 10.81
C GLU A 90 -15.16 -11.17 10.18
N GLY A 91 -15.22 -11.24 8.84
CA GLY A 91 -16.04 -12.19 8.11
C GLY A 91 -17.52 -11.83 8.09
N THR A 92 -17.89 -10.61 8.44
CA THR A 92 -19.27 -10.11 8.40
C THR A 92 -19.71 -9.66 7.02
N LYS A 93 -18.76 -9.53 6.09
CA LYS A 93 -19.00 -9.23 4.68
C LYS A 93 -18.65 -10.43 3.84
N ASP A 94 -19.61 -10.88 3.02
CA ASP A 94 -19.42 -11.96 2.06
C ASP A 94 -18.39 -11.58 0.99
N TRP A 95 -17.64 -12.57 0.55
CA TRP A 95 -16.68 -12.44 -0.52
C TRP A 95 -16.62 -13.72 -1.36
N THR A 96 -16.22 -13.60 -2.60
CA THR A 96 -16.06 -14.74 -3.50
C THR A 96 -14.62 -15.21 -3.51
N ASP A 97 -14.36 -16.46 -3.16
CA ASP A 97 -13.02 -17.05 -3.25
C ASP A 97 -12.63 -17.16 -4.73
N PRO A 98 -11.57 -16.43 -5.17
CA PRO A 98 -11.18 -16.41 -6.57
C PRO A 98 -10.65 -17.77 -7.08
N ALA A 99 -10.22 -18.67 -6.20
CA ALA A 99 -9.75 -20.00 -6.56
C ALA A 99 -10.90 -20.99 -6.77
N THR A 100 -11.89 -20.99 -5.86
CA THR A 100 -13.01 -21.92 -5.88
C THR A 100 -14.27 -21.38 -6.55
N LYS A 101 -14.36 -20.06 -6.71
CA LYS A 101 -15.52 -19.29 -7.20
C LYS A 101 -16.75 -19.42 -6.29
N GLN A 102 -16.56 -19.88 -5.06
CA GLN A 102 -17.64 -19.98 -4.08
C GLN A 102 -17.75 -18.68 -3.27
N ILE A 103 -18.98 -18.37 -2.85
CA ILE A 103 -19.20 -17.25 -1.92
C ILE A 103 -18.90 -17.76 -0.52
N GLU A 104 -18.01 -17.07 0.16
CA GLU A 104 -17.61 -17.32 1.54
C GLU A 104 -18.46 -16.45 2.47
N HIS A 105 -19.22 -17.12 3.34
CA HIS A 105 -20.07 -16.49 4.34
C HIS A 105 -19.46 -16.64 5.74
N ASN A 106 -19.54 -15.60 6.57
CA ASN A 106 -19.03 -15.61 7.95
C ASN A 106 -17.55 -16.07 8.05
N LYS A 107 -16.76 -15.79 7.04
CA LYS A 107 -15.35 -16.20 6.95
C LYS A 107 -14.43 -14.99 6.80
N PRO A 108 -13.56 -14.72 7.79
CA PRO A 108 -12.53 -13.69 7.66
C PRO A 108 -11.63 -13.93 6.43
N LEU A 109 -11.48 -12.90 5.59
CA LEU A 109 -10.68 -13.01 4.36
C LEU A 109 -9.17 -12.95 4.66
N TYR A 110 -8.77 -12.06 5.56
CA TYR A 110 -7.34 -11.70 5.69
C TYR A 110 -6.50 -12.71 6.46
N ASN A 111 -7.11 -13.51 7.35
CA ASN A 111 -6.36 -14.46 8.18
C ASN A 111 -5.73 -15.56 7.32
N GLY A 112 -4.41 -15.71 7.42
CA GLY A 112 -3.64 -16.67 6.64
C GLY A 112 -3.17 -16.16 5.26
N THR A 113 -3.59 -14.97 4.84
CA THR A 113 -3.06 -14.34 3.61
C THR A 113 -1.61 -13.90 3.78
N ILE A 114 -0.96 -13.53 2.69
CA ILE A 114 0.45 -13.12 2.70
C ILE A 114 0.63 -11.70 2.17
N PHE A 115 1.73 -11.08 2.55
CA PHE A 115 2.24 -9.94 1.81
C PHE A 115 2.91 -10.46 0.54
N HIS A 116 2.21 -10.36 -0.59
CA HIS A 116 2.62 -10.95 -1.86
C HIS A 116 3.55 -10.05 -2.68
N ARG A 117 3.69 -8.77 -2.31
CA ARG A 117 4.61 -7.82 -2.94
C ARG A 117 5.20 -6.89 -1.89
N VAL A 118 6.55 -6.82 -1.83
CA VAL A 118 7.26 -6.00 -0.85
C VAL A 118 8.42 -5.28 -1.54
N ILE A 119 8.51 -3.95 -1.37
CA ILE A 119 9.53 -3.11 -2.02
C ILE A 119 10.16 -2.20 -0.97
N PRO A 120 11.47 -2.35 -0.67
CA PRO A 120 12.20 -1.46 0.23
C PRO A 120 12.14 -0.02 -0.23
N GLY A 121 11.96 0.88 0.72
CA GLY A 121 11.84 2.32 0.44
C GLY A 121 10.49 2.70 -0.19
N PHE A 122 9.55 1.77 -0.34
CA PHE A 122 8.24 2.05 -0.91
C PHE A 122 7.10 1.53 -0.03
N MET A 123 6.74 0.24 -0.14
CA MET A 123 5.57 -0.29 0.56
C MET A 123 5.62 -1.82 0.71
N ILE A 124 4.72 -2.35 1.53
CA ILE A 124 4.33 -3.77 1.56
C ILE A 124 2.87 -3.89 1.16
N GLN A 125 2.52 -4.86 0.29
CA GLN A 125 1.17 -5.06 -0.23
C GLN A 125 0.67 -6.47 0.08
N GLY A 126 -0.56 -6.56 0.59
CA GLY A 126 -1.24 -7.79 0.97
C GLY A 126 -2.74 -7.74 0.70
N GLY A 127 -3.51 -8.65 1.32
CA GLY A 127 -4.97 -8.68 1.23
C GLY A 127 -5.52 -9.38 -0.01
N ASP A 128 -4.68 -10.07 -0.77
CA ASP A 128 -5.08 -10.99 -1.83
C ASP A 128 -5.34 -12.38 -1.24
N PRO A 129 -6.55 -12.94 -1.33
CA PRO A 129 -6.85 -14.26 -0.77
C PRO A 129 -6.08 -15.41 -1.42
N VAL A 130 -5.56 -15.23 -2.65
CA VAL A 130 -4.73 -16.24 -3.35
C VAL A 130 -3.22 -15.95 -3.23
N GLY A 131 -2.83 -14.75 -2.83
CA GLY A 131 -1.43 -14.37 -2.67
C GLY A 131 -0.62 -14.30 -3.96
N THR A 132 -1.26 -13.96 -5.08
CA THR A 132 -0.66 -13.81 -6.41
C THR A 132 -0.58 -12.35 -6.88
N GLY A 133 -1.30 -11.46 -6.22
CA GLY A 133 -1.54 -10.08 -6.65
C GLY A 133 -2.72 -9.91 -7.60
N MET A 134 -3.34 -11.02 -8.03
CA MET A 134 -4.45 -11.03 -8.99
C MET A 134 -5.80 -11.39 -8.36
N GLY A 135 -5.81 -11.79 -7.09
CA GLY A 135 -7.03 -12.13 -6.38
C GLY A 135 -7.78 -10.91 -5.89
N ASP A 136 -9.10 -10.99 -5.90
CA ASP A 136 -10.02 -9.96 -5.43
C ASP A 136 -11.16 -10.60 -4.63
N PRO A 137 -12.00 -9.83 -3.93
CA PRO A 137 -13.10 -10.38 -3.14
C PRO A 137 -14.37 -10.67 -3.95
N GLY A 138 -14.32 -10.56 -5.29
CA GLY A 138 -15.46 -10.77 -6.19
C GLY A 138 -16.30 -9.52 -6.45
N TYR A 139 -15.85 -8.36 -5.99
CA TYR A 139 -16.48 -7.04 -6.21
C TYR A 139 -15.45 -5.93 -6.14
N THR A 140 -15.85 -4.75 -6.61
CA THR A 140 -15.08 -3.51 -6.46
C THR A 140 -15.93 -2.40 -5.86
N PHE A 141 -15.28 -1.35 -5.34
CA PHE A 141 -15.94 -0.14 -4.86
C PHE A 141 -15.13 1.12 -5.25
N ASN A 142 -15.80 2.27 -5.20
CA ASN A 142 -15.25 3.54 -5.65
C ASN A 142 -14.15 4.06 -4.74
N ASP A 143 -13.31 4.92 -5.30
CA ASP A 143 -12.28 5.64 -4.56
C ASP A 143 -12.92 6.66 -3.60
N GLU A 144 -12.22 6.88 -2.47
CA GLU A 144 -12.56 7.90 -1.48
C GLU A 144 -11.32 8.78 -1.26
N PHE A 145 -11.31 9.96 -1.86
CA PHE A 145 -10.20 10.90 -1.76
C PHE A 145 -10.58 12.10 -0.90
N ASP A 146 -9.86 12.29 0.22
CA ASP A 146 -9.93 13.50 1.02
C ASP A 146 -8.77 14.43 0.60
N PRO A 147 -9.03 15.71 0.25
CA PRO A 147 -7.99 16.63 -0.21
C PRO A 147 -6.92 16.94 0.84
N ASN A 148 -7.22 16.73 2.13
CA ASN A 148 -6.29 16.96 3.22
C ASN A 148 -5.56 15.69 3.68
N LEU A 149 -5.88 14.52 3.10
CA LEU A 149 -5.28 13.23 3.45
C LEU A 149 -4.35 12.77 2.32
N ASN A 150 -3.05 12.89 2.56
CA ASN A 150 -2.01 12.67 1.57
C ASN A 150 -1.00 11.61 2.02
N PHE A 151 -0.22 11.09 1.08
CA PHE A 151 0.94 10.21 1.37
C PHE A 151 2.16 11.05 1.76
N ASP A 152 2.04 11.85 2.78
CA ASP A 152 3.01 12.84 3.28
C ASP A 152 3.85 12.33 4.46
N VAL A 153 3.45 11.19 5.04
CA VAL A 153 4.13 10.54 6.17
C VAL A 153 4.25 9.03 5.94
N PRO A 154 5.20 8.34 6.61
CA PRO A 154 5.26 6.89 6.64
C PRO A 154 4.01 6.25 7.26
N GLY A 155 3.73 5.01 6.92
CA GLY A 155 2.67 4.21 7.56
C GLY A 155 1.26 4.53 7.07
N ARG A 156 1.09 5.18 5.91
CA ARG A 156 -0.24 5.30 5.29
C ARG A 156 -0.72 3.91 4.86
N LEU A 157 -1.88 3.51 5.41
CA LEU A 157 -2.60 2.30 5.01
C LEU A 157 -3.62 2.69 3.94
N ALA A 158 -3.50 2.13 2.75
CA ALA A 158 -4.30 2.49 1.59
C ALA A 158 -4.77 1.26 0.80
N MET A 159 -5.89 1.40 0.08
CA MET A 159 -6.37 0.37 -0.83
C MET A 159 -5.48 0.29 -2.06
N ALA A 160 -5.09 -0.91 -2.45
CA ALA A 160 -4.52 -1.17 -3.76
C ALA A 160 -5.66 -1.26 -4.80
N ASN A 161 -5.40 -0.76 -5.99
CA ASN A 161 -6.36 -0.78 -7.10
C ASN A 161 -5.68 -1.08 -8.45
N SER A 162 -6.47 -1.38 -9.47
CA SER A 162 -6.04 -1.58 -10.86
C SER A 162 -6.49 -0.43 -11.77
N GLY A 163 -6.65 0.76 -11.23
CA GLY A 163 -7.16 1.95 -11.85
C GLY A 163 -8.31 2.56 -11.04
N PRO A 164 -8.89 3.67 -11.49
CA PRO A 164 -9.94 4.38 -10.74
C PRO A 164 -11.14 3.49 -10.40
N ASN A 165 -11.62 3.60 -9.15
CA ASN A 165 -12.82 2.90 -8.67
C ASN A 165 -12.77 1.37 -8.76
N THR A 166 -11.57 0.77 -8.56
CA THR A 166 -11.38 -0.68 -8.56
C THR A 166 -10.84 -1.22 -7.24
N ASN A 167 -11.16 -0.56 -6.12
CA ASN A 167 -10.78 -1.03 -4.79
C ASN A 167 -11.49 -2.35 -4.47
N GLY A 168 -10.79 -3.28 -3.84
CA GLY A 168 -11.33 -4.59 -3.46
C GLY A 168 -10.94 -4.99 -2.04
N SER A 169 -10.13 -6.05 -1.89
CA SER A 169 -9.58 -6.48 -0.60
C SER A 169 -8.10 -6.15 -0.43
N GLN A 170 -7.36 -5.93 -1.52
CA GLN A 170 -5.94 -5.68 -1.45
C GLN A 170 -5.63 -4.30 -0.88
N PHE A 171 -4.61 -4.23 -0.03
CA PHE A 171 -4.14 -3.02 0.62
C PHE A 171 -2.62 -2.95 0.61
N PHE A 172 -2.08 -1.76 0.83
CA PHE A 172 -0.65 -1.57 1.05
C PHE A 172 -0.39 -0.60 2.21
N ILE A 173 0.82 -0.72 2.78
CA ILE A 173 1.29 0.18 3.85
C ILE A 173 2.62 0.78 3.38
N THR A 174 2.69 2.12 3.36
CA THR A 174 3.89 2.84 2.92
C THR A 174 4.99 2.82 3.97
N GLU A 175 6.24 2.66 3.53
CA GLU A 175 7.43 2.73 4.39
C GLU A 175 7.85 4.18 4.67
N GLN A 176 7.54 5.09 3.76
CA GLN A 176 7.87 6.52 3.83
C GLN A 176 6.82 7.36 3.11
N ALA A 177 7.01 8.68 3.10
CA ALA A 177 6.15 9.58 2.32
C ALA A 177 6.30 9.32 0.81
N TYR A 178 5.16 9.33 0.09
CA TYR A 178 5.09 9.07 -1.35
C TYR A 178 4.06 9.97 -2.03
N PRO A 179 4.31 11.30 -2.13
CA PRO A 179 3.32 12.26 -2.64
C PRO A 179 2.80 11.99 -4.06
N THR A 180 3.56 11.22 -4.86
CA THR A 180 3.13 10.81 -6.21
C THR A 180 1.92 9.89 -6.21
N LEU A 181 1.54 9.30 -5.06
CA LEU A 181 0.36 8.46 -4.90
C LEU A 181 -0.91 9.24 -4.53
N ASN A 182 -0.77 10.53 -4.23
CA ASN A 182 -1.90 11.37 -3.82
C ASN A 182 -3.00 11.36 -4.88
N GLN A 183 -4.26 11.28 -4.45
CA GLN A 183 -5.45 11.26 -5.31
C GLN A 183 -5.48 10.12 -6.34
N GLN A 184 -4.72 9.03 -6.11
CA GLN A 184 -4.73 7.82 -6.93
C GLN A 184 -5.14 6.57 -6.11
N TYR A 185 -4.97 6.64 -4.78
CA TYR A 185 -5.26 5.53 -3.88
C TYR A 185 -6.03 6.02 -2.66
N THR A 186 -7.04 5.29 -2.24
CA THR A 186 -7.84 5.58 -1.06
C THR A 186 -7.03 5.30 0.20
N ILE A 187 -6.60 6.35 0.91
CA ILE A 187 -5.99 6.23 2.23
C ILE A 187 -7.12 6.02 3.24
N PHE A 188 -7.06 4.94 4.00
CA PHE A 188 -8.11 4.63 4.98
C PHE A 188 -7.58 4.37 6.41
N GLY A 189 -6.24 4.45 6.62
CA GLY A 189 -5.65 4.30 7.94
C GLY A 189 -4.23 4.87 8.05
N GLN A 190 -3.78 5.01 9.30
CA GLN A 190 -2.43 5.42 9.68
C GLN A 190 -1.87 4.44 10.70
N CYS A 191 -0.71 3.88 10.40
CA CYS A 191 0.02 3.00 11.31
C CYS A 191 0.95 3.80 12.22
N ASP A 192 1.17 3.30 13.43
CA ASP A 192 2.07 3.92 14.41
C ASP A 192 3.57 3.71 14.06
N GLY A 193 4.45 4.41 14.77
CA GLY A 193 5.89 4.37 14.53
C GLY A 193 6.48 2.95 14.63
N PRO A 194 6.24 2.20 15.72
CA PRO A 194 6.69 0.82 15.84
C PRO A 194 6.22 -0.09 14.70
N SER A 195 5.00 0.10 14.22
CA SER A 195 4.46 -0.64 13.07
C SER A 195 5.18 -0.31 11.77
N VAL A 196 5.57 0.95 11.56
CA VAL A 196 6.38 1.34 10.41
C VAL A 196 7.74 0.62 10.43
N ASP A 197 8.33 0.38 11.58
CA ASP A 197 9.59 -0.35 11.68
C ASP A 197 9.41 -1.84 11.33
N VAL A 198 8.27 -2.44 11.67
CA VAL A 198 7.90 -3.78 11.21
C VAL A 198 7.70 -3.78 9.69
N VAL A 199 7.01 -2.79 9.12
CA VAL A 199 6.83 -2.62 7.66
C VAL A 199 8.19 -2.55 6.96
N LYS A 200 9.14 -1.76 7.47
CA LYS A 200 10.51 -1.68 6.94
C LYS A 200 11.23 -3.02 6.97
N THR A 201 11.06 -3.78 8.06
CA THR A 201 11.65 -5.10 8.20
C THR A 201 11.08 -6.08 7.18
N ILE A 202 9.77 -6.10 7.01
CA ILE A 202 9.09 -6.93 6.00
C ILE A 202 9.50 -6.54 4.58
N ALA A 203 9.60 -5.24 4.28
CA ALA A 203 9.99 -4.76 2.96
C ALA A 203 11.39 -5.22 2.52
N ARG A 204 12.26 -5.65 3.46
CA ARG A 204 13.67 -6.05 3.22
C ARG A 204 13.91 -7.54 3.21
N VAL A 205 12.88 -8.37 3.29
CA VAL A 205 13.05 -9.83 3.13
C VAL A 205 13.54 -10.17 1.73
N GLN A 206 14.16 -11.33 1.57
CA GLN A 206 14.51 -11.83 0.24
C GLN A 206 13.24 -12.02 -0.60
N ARG A 207 13.27 -11.49 -1.82
CA ARG A 207 12.15 -11.51 -2.76
C ARG A 207 12.62 -11.96 -4.14
N ASP A 208 11.68 -12.43 -4.94
CA ASP A 208 11.90 -12.77 -6.34
C ASP A 208 11.87 -11.51 -7.26
N ASP A 209 12.01 -11.72 -8.55
CA ASP A 209 12.01 -10.65 -9.58
C ASP A 209 10.65 -9.93 -9.70
N ASN A 210 9.58 -10.47 -9.11
CA ASN A 210 8.25 -9.87 -9.03
C ASN A 210 7.98 -9.20 -7.67
N ASP A 211 9.03 -8.95 -6.87
CA ASP A 211 8.95 -8.40 -5.53
C ASP A 211 8.18 -9.26 -4.51
N LYS A 212 7.95 -10.55 -4.80
CA LYS A 212 7.28 -11.47 -3.89
C LYS A 212 8.29 -12.08 -2.92
N PRO A 213 8.01 -12.07 -1.58
CA PRO A 213 8.87 -12.73 -0.61
C PRO A 213 9.09 -14.22 -0.93
N ILE A 214 10.36 -14.66 -0.97
CA ILE A 214 10.72 -16.08 -1.17
C ILE A 214 10.20 -16.92 0.00
N THR A 215 10.39 -16.44 1.24
CA THR A 215 9.72 -17.00 2.42
C THR A 215 8.46 -16.18 2.68
N PRO A 216 7.26 -16.77 2.60
CA PRO A 216 6.03 -16.03 2.77
C PRO A 216 5.95 -15.29 4.12
N VAL A 217 5.64 -13.99 4.08
CA VAL A 217 5.28 -13.22 5.27
C VAL A 217 3.78 -13.31 5.45
N VAL A 218 3.36 -14.07 6.46
CA VAL A 218 1.95 -14.42 6.69
C VAL A 218 1.29 -13.41 7.62
N LEU A 219 0.11 -12.95 7.24
CA LEU A 219 -0.83 -12.22 8.09
C LEU A 219 -1.63 -13.25 8.90
N LYS A 220 -1.15 -13.55 10.11
CA LYS A 220 -1.69 -14.64 10.94
C LYS A 220 -3.10 -14.35 11.44
N LYS A 221 -3.32 -13.11 11.89
CA LYS A 221 -4.61 -12.67 12.45
C LYS A 221 -4.79 -11.18 12.25
N VAL A 222 -6.01 -10.79 11.91
CA VAL A 222 -6.46 -9.39 11.94
C VAL A 222 -7.52 -9.25 13.02
N THR A 223 -7.35 -8.26 13.89
CA THR A 223 -8.28 -7.95 14.98
C THR A 223 -8.70 -6.48 14.87
N ILE A 224 -9.99 -6.23 14.87
CA ILE A 224 -10.54 -4.88 14.94
C ILE A 224 -10.78 -4.54 16.41
N VAL A 225 -10.28 -3.39 16.84
CA VAL A 225 -10.40 -2.90 18.23
C VAL A 225 -11.16 -1.58 18.20
N PRO A 226 -12.36 -1.53 18.80
CA PRO A 226 -13.12 -0.29 18.88
C PRO A 226 -12.32 0.83 19.55
N GLU A 227 -12.59 2.07 19.17
CA GLU A 227 -11.95 3.24 19.78
C GLU A 227 -12.18 3.24 21.31
N GLY A 228 -11.13 3.56 22.06
CA GLY A 228 -11.15 3.56 23.53
C GLY A 228 -11.02 2.19 24.19
N GLN A 229 -10.97 1.11 23.43
CA GLN A 229 -10.69 -0.21 23.99
C GLN A 229 -9.17 -0.50 24.00
N PRO A 230 -8.66 -1.26 24.99
CA PRO A 230 -7.26 -1.64 25.03
C PRO A 230 -6.92 -2.57 23.86
N LEU A 231 -5.73 -2.40 23.30
CA LEU A 231 -5.21 -3.31 22.28
C LEU A 231 -4.97 -4.70 22.89
N PRO A 232 -5.16 -5.79 22.12
CA PRO A 232 -4.88 -7.14 22.60
C PRO A 232 -3.39 -7.29 22.96
N PRO A 233 -3.04 -8.14 23.94
CA PRO A 233 -1.65 -8.41 24.29
C PRO A 233 -0.87 -8.92 23.07
N LEU A 234 0.45 -8.78 23.09
CA LEU A 234 1.29 -9.35 22.02
C LEU A 234 1.15 -10.88 22.01
N PRO A 235 1.23 -11.52 20.83
CA PRO A 235 1.27 -12.97 20.77
C PRO A 235 2.46 -13.51 21.59
N GLY A 236 2.16 -14.33 22.59
CA GLY A 236 3.13 -14.87 23.55
C GLY A 236 3.15 -14.19 24.91
N ASP A 237 2.56 -13.00 25.05
CA ASP A 237 2.39 -12.30 26.35
C ASP A 237 1.05 -12.64 27.02
N GLU A 238 0.31 -13.61 26.51
CA GLU A 238 -0.92 -14.08 27.15
C GLU A 238 -0.58 -14.64 28.53
N GLN A 239 -0.88 -13.87 29.57
CA GLN A 239 -0.79 -14.36 30.94
C GLN A 239 -1.69 -15.60 31.05
N PRO A 240 -1.23 -16.71 31.66
CA PRO A 240 -2.08 -17.87 31.87
C PRO A 240 -3.33 -17.38 32.62
N VAL A 241 -4.51 -17.60 32.01
CA VAL A 241 -5.78 -17.31 32.67
C VAL A 241 -5.82 -18.12 33.97
N PHE A 242 -5.66 -17.46 35.10
CA PHE A 242 -5.77 -18.10 36.40
C PHE A 242 -7.22 -18.55 36.55
N GLN A 243 -7.49 -19.78 36.17
CA GLN A 243 -8.76 -20.41 36.53
C GLN A 243 -8.73 -20.68 38.04
N PRO A 244 -9.56 -20.01 38.84
CA PRO A 244 -9.66 -20.36 40.23
C PRO A 244 -10.07 -21.84 40.34
N ALA A 245 -9.35 -22.60 41.16
CA ALA A 245 -9.66 -24.00 41.40
C ALA A 245 -11.15 -24.16 41.78
N PRO A 246 -11.84 -25.21 41.28
CA PRO A 246 -13.22 -25.45 41.65
C PRO A 246 -13.30 -25.56 43.18
N ALA A 247 -14.24 -24.81 43.78
CA ALA A 247 -14.45 -24.83 45.21
C ALA A 247 -14.66 -26.27 45.68
N ALA A 248 -13.91 -26.69 46.70
CA ALA A 248 -14.06 -28.00 47.28
C ALA A 248 -15.49 -28.20 47.81
N PRO A 249 -16.10 -29.36 47.60
CA PRO A 249 -17.46 -29.62 48.11
C PRO A 249 -17.47 -29.45 49.64
N ARG A 250 -18.40 -28.63 50.12
CA ARG A 250 -18.68 -28.47 51.55
C ARG A 250 -19.24 -29.81 52.06
N GLN A 251 -18.59 -30.40 53.02
CA GLN A 251 -19.10 -31.57 53.80
C GLN A 251 -20.18 -31.10 54.77
#